data_bfd77276903f5633348906dadb24e496
#
_entry.id   bfd77276903f5633348906dadb24e496
#
_cell.length_a   1.000
_cell.length_b   1.000
_cell.length_c   1.000
_cell.angle_alpha   90.00
_cell.angle_beta   90.00
_cell.angle_gamma   90.00
#
_symmetry.space_group_name_H-M   'P 1'
#
loop_
_entity.id
_entity.type
_entity.pdbx_description
1 polymer ?
#
loop_
_entity_poly.entity_id
_entity_poly.type
_entity_poly.pdbx_seq_one_letter_code
_entity_poly.pdbx_strand_id
1 'polypeptide(L)'
;IIAGVDMQDEGTIHVDGRLVCDTVFRVPPERRHIGLMFQDFALFPHLSVAENVAFGLPRGSDTRGRVDALLERVSLSGFGPKYPHELSGGEQQRVALARALAPSPRILLMDEPFSGLDERLRDGIRDDTLALLKEEGTAVLLVTHEPHEAMRMADEIALMRRGRIV
;
A
#
# COMPACT_ATOMS: atom_id res chain seq x y z
N ILE A 1 8.78 9.51 -5.55
CA ILE A 1 9.70 10.33 -4.75
C ILE A 1 9.57 10.00 -3.26
N ILE A 2 8.37 10.12 -2.62
CA ILE A 2 8.17 9.88 -1.17
C ILE A 2 8.63 8.48 -0.76
N ALA A 3 8.23 7.43 -1.49
CA ALA A 3 8.70 6.07 -1.25
C ALA A 3 10.21 5.85 -1.56
N GLY A 4 10.86 6.80 -2.21
CA GLY A 4 12.27 6.70 -2.56
C GLY A 4 12.58 5.94 -3.86
N VAL A 5 11.56 5.63 -4.65
CA VAL A 5 11.73 4.96 -5.96
C VAL A 5 12.32 5.91 -6.99
N ASP A 6 12.03 7.20 -6.85
CA ASP A 6 12.51 8.25 -7.73
C ASP A 6 13.10 9.44 -6.94
N MET A 7 13.81 10.34 -7.61
CA MET A 7 14.47 11.50 -7.00
C MET A 7 13.65 12.77 -7.25
N GLN A 8 13.67 13.69 -6.27
CA GLN A 8 13.17 15.04 -6.48
C GLN A 8 14.24 15.95 -7.10
N ASP A 9 13.79 16.92 -7.87
CA ASP A 9 14.67 17.96 -8.42
C ASP A 9 14.97 19.03 -7.38
N GLU A 10 13.98 19.37 -6.53
CA GLU A 10 14.07 20.41 -5.51
C GLU A 10 13.25 20.07 -4.26
N GLY A 11 13.48 20.81 -3.18
CA GLY A 11 12.72 20.69 -1.95
C GLY A 11 13.21 19.61 -0.98
N THR A 12 12.45 19.40 0.08
CA THR A 12 12.78 18.43 1.15
C THR A 12 11.56 17.58 1.48
N ILE A 13 11.80 16.33 1.88
CA ILE A 13 10.76 15.43 2.38
C ILE A 13 11.10 15.04 3.81
N HIS A 14 10.13 15.23 4.69
CA HIS A 14 10.23 14.83 6.09
C HIS A 14 9.12 13.83 6.43
N VAL A 15 9.46 12.83 7.22
CA VAL A 15 8.51 11.87 7.81
C VAL A 15 8.69 11.91 9.32
N ASP A 16 7.63 12.20 10.06
CA ASP A 16 7.68 12.39 11.53
C ASP A 16 8.77 13.39 11.98
N GLY A 17 8.92 14.49 11.24
CA GLY A 17 9.92 15.52 11.51
C GLY A 17 11.36 15.14 11.13
N ARG A 18 11.61 13.94 10.63
CA ARG A 18 12.93 13.49 10.17
C ARG A 18 13.08 13.73 8.68
N LEU A 19 14.19 14.36 8.29
CA LEU A 19 14.55 14.49 6.88
C LEU A 19 14.79 13.09 6.29
N VAL A 20 14.04 12.74 5.23
CA VAL A 20 14.22 11.48 4.50
C VAL A 20 14.82 11.69 3.12
N CYS A 21 14.67 12.89 2.57
CA CYS A 21 15.27 13.22 1.27
C CYS A 21 15.37 14.74 1.08
N ASP A 22 16.49 15.17 0.49
CA ASP A 22 16.67 16.49 -0.12
C ASP A 22 17.47 16.33 -1.44
N THR A 23 18.02 17.39 -1.97
CA THR A 23 18.80 17.36 -3.22
C THR A 23 20.16 16.67 -3.09
N VAL A 24 20.63 16.43 -1.88
CA VAL A 24 21.97 15.85 -1.58
C VAL A 24 21.85 14.57 -0.77
N PHE A 25 20.95 14.55 0.21
CA PHE A 25 20.76 13.45 1.15
C PHE A 25 19.54 12.61 0.79
N ARG A 26 19.68 11.28 0.94
CA ARG A 26 18.60 10.34 0.66
C ARG A 26 18.65 9.14 1.59
N VAL A 27 17.57 8.92 2.33
CA VAL A 27 17.32 7.63 3.00
C VAL A 27 16.89 6.61 1.95
N PRO A 28 17.51 5.43 1.87
CA PRO A 28 17.11 4.40 0.92
C PRO A 28 15.69 3.90 1.21
N PRO A 29 14.93 3.46 0.19
CA PRO A 29 13.52 3.10 0.30
C PRO A 29 13.20 2.14 1.46
N GLU A 30 13.99 1.09 1.62
CA GLU A 30 13.82 0.04 2.64
C GLU A 30 13.99 0.55 4.09
N ARG A 31 14.53 1.76 4.29
CA ARG A 31 14.72 2.40 5.60
C ARG A 31 13.75 3.54 5.88
N ARG A 32 12.84 3.83 4.94
CA ARG A 32 11.86 4.92 5.10
C ARG A 32 10.65 4.53 5.94
N HIS A 33 10.41 3.24 6.14
CA HIS A 33 9.18 2.70 6.76
C HIS A 33 7.91 3.18 6.05
N ILE A 34 7.95 3.22 4.72
CA ILE A 34 6.85 3.62 3.85
C ILE A 34 6.43 2.40 3.04
N GLY A 35 5.16 2.04 3.13
CA GLY A 35 4.54 1.06 2.26
C GLY A 35 4.15 1.70 0.93
N LEU A 36 4.21 0.93 -0.15
CA LEU A 36 3.79 1.37 -1.48
C LEU A 36 2.93 0.30 -2.13
N MET A 37 1.75 0.71 -2.60
CA MET A 37 0.85 -0.10 -3.40
C MET A 37 0.71 0.54 -4.78
N PHE A 38 1.12 -0.18 -5.81
CA PHE A 38 1.05 0.23 -7.21
C PHE A 38 -0.33 -0.04 -7.80
N GLN A 39 -0.67 0.68 -8.85
CA GLN A 39 -1.93 0.55 -9.60
C GLN A 39 -2.15 -0.88 -10.16
N ASP A 40 -1.10 -1.55 -10.62
CA ASP A 40 -1.11 -2.91 -11.16
C ASP A 40 -0.85 -3.98 -10.09
N PHE A 41 -0.93 -3.59 -8.79
CA PHE A 41 -0.64 -4.39 -7.62
C PHE A 41 0.81 -4.90 -7.53
N ALA A 42 1.55 -5.00 -8.62
CA ALA A 42 2.94 -5.43 -8.74
C ALA A 42 3.27 -6.68 -7.89
N LEU A 43 2.38 -7.68 -7.89
CA LEU A 43 2.64 -8.95 -7.21
C LEU A 43 3.73 -9.72 -7.92
N PHE A 44 4.58 -10.40 -7.16
CA PHE A 44 5.61 -11.28 -7.70
C PHE A 44 4.96 -12.57 -8.23
N PRO A 45 4.92 -12.81 -9.55
CA PRO A 45 4.14 -13.91 -10.12
C PRO A 45 4.72 -15.30 -9.81
N HIS A 46 5.99 -15.35 -9.46
CA HIS A 46 6.73 -16.58 -9.12
C HIS A 46 6.71 -16.91 -7.62
N LEU A 47 6.14 -16.04 -6.79
CA LEU A 47 5.96 -16.24 -5.35
C LEU A 47 4.50 -16.54 -5.05
N SER A 48 4.26 -17.41 -4.07
CA SER A 48 2.94 -17.66 -3.51
C SER A 48 2.38 -16.40 -2.81
N VAL A 49 1.11 -16.42 -2.46
CA VAL A 49 0.46 -15.36 -1.68
C VAL A 49 1.18 -15.12 -0.36
N ALA A 50 1.50 -16.19 0.39
CA ALA A 50 2.21 -16.07 1.65
C ALA A 50 3.62 -15.48 1.47
N GLU A 51 4.34 -15.88 0.43
CA GLU A 51 5.68 -15.36 0.11
C GLU A 51 5.61 -13.91 -0.36
N ASN A 52 4.59 -13.52 -1.13
CA ASN A 52 4.36 -12.12 -1.49
C ASN A 52 4.17 -11.25 -0.25
N VAL A 53 3.28 -11.66 0.67
CA VAL A 53 3.02 -10.90 1.91
C VAL A 53 4.27 -10.87 2.80
N ALA A 54 5.02 -11.97 2.88
CA ALA A 54 6.23 -12.07 3.68
C ALA A 54 7.43 -11.28 3.12
N PHE A 55 7.38 -10.84 1.85
CA PHE A 55 8.55 -10.34 1.11
C PHE A 55 9.29 -9.19 1.82
N GLY A 56 8.55 -8.26 2.45
CA GLY A 56 9.11 -7.11 3.15
C GLY A 56 9.44 -7.36 4.63
N LEU A 57 9.19 -8.57 5.15
CA LEU A 57 9.41 -8.87 6.56
C LEU A 57 10.88 -9.20 6.86
N PRO A 58 11.39 -8.80 8.04
CA PRO A 58 12.74 -9.16 8.47
C PRO A 58 12.88 -10.68 8.61
N ARG A 59 14.01 -11.21 8.18
CA ARG A 59 14.34 -12.64 8.38
C ARG A 59 14.45 -12.96 9.86
N GLY A 60 13.84 -14.06 10.30
CA GLY A 60 13.94 -14.55 11.70
C GLY A 60 12.87 -14.01 12.66
N SER A 61 11.95 -13.16 12.21
CA SER A 61 10.72 -12.83 12.94
C SER A 61 9.69 -13.96 12.82
N ASP A 62 8.62 -13.92 13.65
CA ASP A 62 7.45 -14.78 13.45
C ASP A 62 6.69 -14.37 12.16
N THR A 63 7.35 -14.60 11.04
CA THR A 63 6.88 -14.25 9.71
C THR A 63 5.55 -14.94 9.40
N ARG A 64 5.43 -16.22 9.80
CA ARG A 64 4.23 -17.01 9.49
C ARG A 64 3.01 -16.48 10.23
N GLY A 65 3.12 -16.24 11.54
CA GLY A 65 2.00 -15.70 12.33
C GLY A 65 1.54 -14.34 11.83
N ARG A 66 2.48 -13.44 11.47
CA ARG A 66 2.14 -12.13 10.89
C ARG A 66 1.45 -12.26 9.53
N VAL A 67 1.93 -13.15 8.66
CA VAL A 67 1.32 -13.42 7.34
C VAL A 67 -0.09 -13.98 7.50
N ASP A 68 -0.26 -15.01 8.33
CA ASP A 68 -1.56 -15.65 8.55
C ASP A 68 -2.58 -14.64 9.12
N ALA A 69 -2.18 -13.82 10.09
CA ALA A 69 -3.02 -12.77 10.67
C ALA A 69 -3.42 -11.70 9.64
N LEU A 70 -2.50 -11.26 8.76
CA LEU A 70 -2.83 -10.31 7.70
C LEU A 70 -3.76 -10.91 6.65
N LEU A 71 -3.52 -12.15 6.24
CA LEU A 71 -4.40 -12.85 5.29
C LEU A 71 -5.81 -13.03 5.85
N GLU A 72 -5.96 -13.31 7.13
CA GLU A 72 -7.25 -13.35 7.81
C GLU A 72 -7.96 -12.00 7.74
N ARG A 73 -7.26 -10.91 8.08
CA ARG A 73 -7.80 -9.54 8.10
C ARG A 73 -8.22 -9.04 6.72
N VAL A 74 -7.55 -9.48 5.65
CA VAL A 74 -7.97 -9.17 4.28
C VAL A 74 -8.93 -10.22 3.69
N SER A 75 -9.51 -11.10 4.52
CA SER A 75 -10.46 -12.15 4.12
C SER A 75 -9.89 -13.13 3.08
N LEU A 76 -8.61 -13.48 3.23
CA LEU A 76 -7.89 -14.45 2.39
C LEU A 76 -7.30 -15.62 3.21
N SER A 77 -7.97 -16.02 4.32
CA SER A 77 -7.57 -17.19 5.09
C SER A 77 -7.48 -18.43 4.20
N GLY A 78 -6.38 -19.18 4.30
CA GLY A 78 -6.12 -20.37 3.49
C GLY A 78 -5.60 -20.11 2.06
N PHE A 79 -5.47 -18.86 1.63
CA PHE A 79 -4.95 -18.52 0.29
C PHE A 79 -3.42 -18.54 0.22
N GLY A 80 -2.72 -18.67 1.34
CA GLY A 80 -1.27 -18.64 1.41
C GLY A 80 -0.53 -19.46 0.33
N PRO A 81 -0.94 -20.71 0.01
CA PRO A 81 -0.30 -21.54 -1.01
C PRO A 81 -0.58 -21.15 -2.47
N LYS A 82 -1.62 -20.34 -2.73
CA LYS A 82 -1.99 -19.92 -4.10
C LYS A 82 -0.96 -18.97 -4.69
N TYR A 83 -0.98 -18.85 -6.02
CA TYR A 83 -0.16 -17.92 -6.79
C TYR A 83 -1.02 -16.76 -7.35
N PRO A 84 -0.43 -15.59 -7.69
CA PRO A 84 -1.17 -14.45 -8.22
C PRO A 84 -2.08 -14.75 -9.40
N HIS A 85 -1.69 -15.63 -10.31
CA HIS A 85 -2.49 -16.00 -11.49
C HIS A 85 -3.74 -16.84 -11.15
N GLU A 86 -3.86 -17.35 -9.94
CA GLU A 86 -5.02 -18.09 -9.44
C GLU A 86 -6.04 -17.19 -8.74
N LEU A 87 -5.77 -15.88 -8.68
CA LEU A 87 -6.56 -14.90 -7.93
C LEU A 87 -7.35 -13.97 -8.87
N SER A 88 -8.55 -13.61 -8.44
CA SER A 88 -9.30 -12.48 -9.02
C SER A 88 -8.58 -11.15 -8.76
N GLY A 89 -8.91 -10.10 -9.52
CA GLY A 89 -8.32 -8.77 -9.33
C GLY A 89 -8.50 -8.22 -7.91
N GLY A 90 -9.68 -8.40 -7.31
CA GLY A 90 -9.93 -7.99 -5.92
C GLY A 90 -9.13 -8.79 -4.89
N GLU A 91 -8.89 -10.09 -5.12
CA GLU A 91 -8.02 -10.91 -4.27
C GLU A 91 -6.55 -10.47 -4.41
N GLN A 92 -6.08 -10.20 -5.64
CA GLN A 92 -4.74 -9.67 -5.89
C GLN A 92 -4.51 -8.34 -5.18
N GLN A 93 -5.49 -7.44 -5.23
CA GLN A 93 -5.44 -6.17 -4.51
C GLN A 93 -5.30 -6.39 -3.00
N ARG A 94 -6.09 -7.27 -2.41
CA ARG A 94 -6.01 -7.59 -0.97
C ARG A 94 -4.66 -8.20 -0.58
N VAL A 95 -4.07 -9.02 -1.44
CA VAL A 95 -2.69 -9.53 -1.24
C VAL A 95 -1.68 -8.39 -1.29
N ALA A 96 -1.81 -7.46 -2.25
CA ALA A 96 -0.91 -6.31 -2.35
C ALA A 96 -1.01 -5.38 -1.14
N LEU A 97 -2.24 -5.17 -0.62
CA LEU A 97 -2.48 -4.42 0.61
C LEU A 97 -1.82 -5.11 1.82
N ALA A 98 -2.05 -6.42 1.99
CA ALA A 98 -1.43 -7.20 3.06
C ALA A 98 0.10 -7.15 2.99
N ARG A 99 0.70 -7.27 1.78
CA ARG A 99 2.14 -7.14 1.57
C ARG A 99 2.66 -5.76 1.97
N ALA A 100 1.96 -4.70 1.58
CA ALA A 100 2.36 -3.33 1.89
C ALA A 100 2.27 -3.03 3.40
N LEU A 101 1.32 -3.64 4.12
CA LEU A 101 1.12 -3.51 5.57
C LEU A 101 1.99 -4.45 6.41
N ALA A 102 2.52 -5.52 5.83
CA ALA A 102 3.28 -6.54 6.57
C ALA A 102 4.44 -5.97 7.39
N PRO A 103 5.26 -5.02 6.87
CA PRO A 103 6.34 -4.38 7.63
C PRO A 103 5.87 -3.36 8.68
N SER A 104 4.56 -3.18 8.90
CA SER A 104 3.97 -2.16 9.76
C SER A 104 4.48 -0.76 9.40
N PRO A 105 4.23 -0.27 8.18
CA PRO A 105 4.72 1.02 7.73
C PRO A 105 4.04 2.16 8.48
N ARG A 106 4.74 3.29 8.64
CA ARG A 106 4.17 4.53 9.19
C ARG A 106 3.24 5.23 8.22
N ILE A 107 3.56 5.13 6.93
CA ILE A 107 2.79 5.73 5.85
C ILE A 107 2.60 4.67 4.77
N LEU A 108 1.38 4.56 4.25
CA LEU A 108 1.06 3.78 3.06
C LEU A 108 0.72 4.72 1.91
N LEU A 109 1.45 4.58 0.81
CA LEU A 109 1.16 5.28 -0.44
C LEU A 109 0.37 4.33 -1.33
N MET A 110 -0.77 4.77 -1.85
CA MET A 110 -1.62 4.00 -2.75
C MET A 110 -1.86 4.80 -4.03
N ASP A 111 -1.48 4.22 -5.17
CA ASP A 111 -1.66 4.83 -6.49
C ASP A 111 -2.78 4.12 -7.23
N GLU A 112 -3.93 4.80 -7.37
CA GLU A 112 -5.16 4.32 -8.00
C GLU A 112 -5.55 2.88 -7.60
N PRO A 113 -5.59 2.54 -6.30
CA PRO A 113 -5.66 1.14 -5.86
C PRO A 113 -6.93 0.41 -6.26
N PHE A 114 -7.99 1.12 -6.63
CA PHE A 114 -9.29 0.52 -6.97
C PHE A 114 -9.68 0.66 -8.44
N SER A 115 -8.81 1.22 -9.29
CA SER A 115 -9.12 1.52 -10.70
C SER A 115 -9.40 0.26 -11.55
N GLY A 116 -8.77 -0.87 -11.22
CA GLY A 116 -8.92 -2.15 -11.94
C GLY A 116 -10.06 -3.04 -11.47
N LEU A 117 -10.91 -2.58 -10.53
CA LEU A 117 -11.96 -3.40 -9.92
C LEU A 117 -13.30 -3.24 -10.64
N ASP A 118 -14.07 -4.34 -10.63
CA ASP A 118 -15.48 -4.31 -10.99
C ASP A 118 -16.25 -3.33 -10.09
N GLU A 119 -17.13 -2.52 -10.68
CA GLU A 119 -17.86 -1.46 -9.98
C GLU A 119 -18.70 -1.99 -8.80
N ARG A 120 -19.27 -3.20 -8.95
CA ARG A 120 -20.11 -3.80 -7.91
C ARG A 120 -19.33 -4.26 -6.68
N LEU A 121 -18.06 -4.63 -6.87
CA LEU A 121 -17.18 -5.10 -5.79
C LEU A 121 -16.39 -3.95 -5.14
N ARG A 122 -16.25 -2.84 -5.86
CA ARG A 122 -15.37 -1.73 -5.51
C ARG A 122 -15.70 -1.11 -4.15
N ASP A 123 -16.98 -0.87 -3.89
CA ASP A 123 -17.43 -0.23 -2.64
C ASP A 123 -17.15 -1.10 -1.40
N GLY A 124 -17.42 -2.40 -1.47
CA GLY A 124 -17.10 -3.31 -0.37
C GLY A 124 -15.60 -3.39 -0.09
N ILE A 125 -14.79 -3.50 -1.15
CA ILE A 125 -13.33 -3.57 -1.01
C ILE A 125 -12.77 -2.25 -0.45
N ARG A 126 -13.32 -1.09 -0.82
CA ARG A 126 -12.95 0.21 -0.25
C ARG A 126 -13.22 0.28 1.25
N ASP A 127 -14.43 -0.15 1.67
CA ASP A 127 -14.82 -0.13 3.08
C ASP A 127 -13.95 -1.06 3.92
N ASP A 128 -13.71 -2.28 3.45
CA ASP A 128 -12.83 -3.25 4.10
C ASP A 128 -11.39 -2.69 4.20
N THR A 129 -10.89 -2.06 3.12
CA THR A 129 -9.58 -1.43 3.11
C THR A 129 -9.49 -0.29 4.12
N LEU A 130 -10.49 0.61 4.15
CA LEU A 130 -10.52 1.74 5.08
C LEU A 130 -10.58 1.26 6.54
N ALA A 131 -11.39 0.25 6.84
CA ALA A 131 -11.48 -0.34 8.18
C ALA A 131 -10.12 -0.90 8.62
N LEU A 132 -9.45 -1.67 7.76
CA LEU A 132 -8.14 -2.24 8.02
C LEU A 132 -7.07 -1.16 8.28
N LEU A 133 -7.05 -0.11 7.45
CA LEU A 133 -6.08 0.99 7.58
C LEU A 133 -6.27 1.77 8.89
N LYS A 134 -7.51 1.99 9.31
CA LYS A 134 -7.83 2.62 10.61
C LYS A 134 -7.41 1.76 11.80
N GLU A 135 -7.61 0.46 11.71
CA GLU A 135 -7.17 -0.49 12.76
C GLU A 135 -5.64 -0.57 12.87
N GLU A 136 -4.91 -0.53 11.74
CA GLU A 136 -3.44 -0.50 11.73
C GLU A 136 -2.89 0.87 12.21
N GLY A 137 -3.69 1.92 12.24
CA GLY A 137 -3.24 3.26 12.60
C GLY A 137 -2.20 3.83 11.63
N THR A 138 -2.21 3.35 10.38
CA THR A 138 -1.26 3.75 9.34
C THR A 138 -1.76 5.01 8.64
N ALA A 139 -0.93 6.05 8.56
CA ALA A 139 -1.24 7.22 7.75
C ALA A 139 -1.25 6.84 6.26
N VAL A 140 -2.20 7.39 5.50
CA VAL A 140 -2.39 7.03 4.08
C VAL A 140 -2.29 8.25 3.20
N LEU A 141 -1.54 8.14 2.11
CA LEU A 141 -1.61 9.05 0.97
C LEU A 141 -2.19 8.28 -0.22
N LEU A 142 -3.44 8.59 -0.54
CA LEU A 142 -4.15 8.00 -1.67
C LEU A 142 -4.10 8.94 -2.87
N VAL A 143 -3.65 8.43 -4.01
CA VAL A 143 -3.76 9.10 -5.31
C VAL A 143 -4.93 8.47 -6.07
N THR A 144 -5.89 9.29 -6.47
CA THR A 144 -7.04 8.84 -7.26
C THR A 144 -7.55 9.95 -8.17
N HIS A 145 -8.14 9.58 -9.29
CA HIS A 145 -8.87 10.48 -10.16
C HIS A 145 -10.40 10.40 -9.95
N GLU A 146 -10.86 9.55 -9.02
CA GLU A 146 -12.26 9.32 -8.68
C GLU A 146 -12.70 10.21 -7.50
N PRO A 147 -13.51 11.27 -7.70
CA PRO A 147 -13.92 12.15 -6.61
C PRO A 147 -14.68 11.44 -5.48
N HIS A 148 -15.52 10.46 -5.82
CA HIS A 148 -16.28 9.69 -4.82
C HIS A 148 -15.36 8.86 -3.91
N GLU A 149 -14.28 8.33 -4.45
CA GLU A 149 -13.27 7.61 -3.70
C GLU A 149 -12.55 8.52 -2.72
N ALA A 150 -12.07 9.67 -3.19
CA ALA A 150 -11.43 10.67 -2.34
C ALA A 150 -12.34 11.10 -1.19
N MET A 151 -13.60 11.45 -1.47
CA MET A 151 -14.56 11.88 -0.46
C MET A 151 -14.94 10.80 0.57
N ARG A 152 -14.87 9.51 0.19
CA ARG A 152 -15.22 8.40 1.08
C ARG A 152 -14.07 7.97 1.98
N MET A 153 -12.83 8.06 1.49
CA MET A 153 -11.67 7.46 2.14
C MET A 153 -10.76 8.47 2.87
N ALA A 154 -10.78 9.74 2.47
CA ALA A 154 -9.82 10.71 2.98
C ALA A 154 -10.42 11.61 4.07
N ASP A 155 -9.61 11.95 5.07
CA ASP A 155 -9.91 12.98 6.06
C ASP A 155 -9.63 14.38 5.47
N GLU A 156 -8.63 14.48 4.57
CA GLU A 156 -8.25 15.70 3.86
C GLU A 156 -8.04 15.42 2.37
N ILE A 157 -8.42 16.35 1.51
CA ILE A 157 -8.29 16.22 0.06
C ILE A 157 -7.42 17.35 -0.49
N ALA A 158 -6.35 16.99 -1.19
CA ALA A 158 -5.51 17.92 -1.92
C ALA A 158 -5.81 17.82 -3.43
N LEU A 159 -6.31 18.90 -4.01
CA LEU A 159 -6.56 18.93 -5.47
C LEU A 159 -5.28 19.32 -6.21
N MET A 160 -4.87 18.48 -7.16
CA MET A 160 -3.73 18.76 -8.03
C MET A 160 -4.17 19.19 -9.41
N ARG A 161 -3.66 20.32 -9.89
CA ARG A 161 -3.90 20.83 -11.24
C ARG A 161 -2.61 21.29 -11.89
N ARG A 162 -2.26 20.73 -13.06
CA ARG A 162 -1.03 21.07 -13.80
C ARG A 162 0.24 20.97 -12.95
N GLY A 163 0.35 19.92 -12.15
CA GLY A 163 1.52 19.66 -11.29
C GLY A 163 1.60 20.53 -10.02
N ARG A 164 0.53 21.24 -9.66
CA ARG A 164 0.47 22.08 -8.45
C ARG A 164 -0.75 21.75 -7.62
N ILE A 165 -0.59 21.77 -6.31
CA ILE A 165 -1.70 21.71 -5.35
C ILE A 165 -2.41 23.07 -5.37
N VAL A 166 -3.74 23.08 -5.47
CA VAL A 166 -4.60 24.25 -5.59
C VAL A 166 -5.69 24.25 -4.51
#